data_c7ee4a8fd9b298fc8556fc1515a597a6
#
_entry.id   c7ee4a8fd9b298fc8556fc1515a597a6
#
_cell.length_a   1.000
_cell.length_b   1.000
_cell.length_c   1.000
_cell.angle_alpha   90.00
_cell.angle_beta   90.00
_cell.angle_gamma   90.00
#
_symmetry.space_group_name_H-M   'P 1'
#
loop_
_entity.id
_entity.type
_entity.pdbx_description
1 polymer ?
#
loop_
_entity_poly.entity_id
_entity_poly.type
_entity_poly.pdbx_seq_one_letter_code
_entity_poly.pdbx_strand_id
1 'polypeptide(L)'
;FDIATSATPEQIHKLFKRSRIIGRRFKLVHIMFSARKFIEVATFRAGKVQTSNDGLVLRDNYYGTLEDDVFRRDFTVNGLYYDIKKSEVIDYVGGLDDLKALKIKMIGDPSERFEEDPVRMIRAVRFRAKLNANIESQLIEAIQTNSQLLAKIPPARLYEEVIKLFHNENSIEIFHELDRLGLLRHLFSQTKENPFVDSSLINTSERIKNGNSVTPAFLFAVFLWSAVNKRFNQISKKNKSRIELMLQASEDVIKKQTQQVMMPRWLSSRVKDIWLMQYQLENYSPKKSKALIRNPRFRMAYDFLVLRSESIDKDLKAKAEYWTNIQK
;
A
#
# COMPACT_ATOMS: atom_id res chain seq x y z
N PHE A 1 10.32 -2.28 18.56
CA PHE A 1 10.17 -0.99 19.24
C PHE A 1 10.97 0.05 18.49
N ASP A 2 10.38 1.22 18.24
CA ASP A 2 11.06 2.37 17.68
C ASP A 2 11.54 3.24 18.83
N ILE A 3 12.83 3.52 18.88
CA ILE A 3 13.41 4.37 19.93
C ILE A 3 13.68 5.75 19.35
N ALA A 4 13.29 6.78 20.08
CA ALA A 4 13.61 8.16 19.76
C ALA A 4 14.46 8.81 20.86
N THR A 5 15.40 9.68 20.49
CA THR A 5 16.38 10.28 21.40
C THR A 5 16.78 11.68 20.94
N SER A 6 17.33 12.48 21.87
CA SER A 6 17.98 13.75 21.54
C SER A 6 19.39 13.58 20.95
N ALA A 7 20.01 12.37 21.05
CA ALA A 7 21.33 12.11 20.51
C ALA A 7 21.33 12.10 18.98
N THR A 8 22.35 12.69 18.37
CA THR A 8 22.51 12.68 16.90
C THR A 8 22.87 11.27 16.38
N PRO A 9 22.62 10.95 15.11
CA PRO A 9 22.99 9.66 14.53
C PRO A 9 24.47 9.32 14.71
N GLU A 10 25.34 10.32 14.61
CA GLU A 10 26.77 10.19 14.78
C GLU A 10 27.15 9.87 16.25
N GLN A 11 26.47 10.50 17.23
CA GLN A 11 26.66 10.20 18.65
C GLN A 11 26.20 8.77 18.98
N ILE A 12 25.03 8.34 18.45
CA ILE A 12 24.53 6.98 18.63
C ILE A 12 25.51 5.97 18.02
N HIS A 13 25.99 6.24 16.81
CA HIS A 13 26.95 5.36 16.12
C HIS A 13 28.29 5.24 16.88
N LYS A 14 28.74 6.34 17.48
CA LYS A 14 29.96 6.34 18.34
C LYS A 14 29.76 5.49 19.60
N LEU A 15 28.57 5.55 20.20
CA LEU A 15 28.24 4.81 21.42
C LEU A 15 28.10 3.30 21.16
N PHE A 16 27.48 2.93 20.03
CA PHE A 16 27.20 1.55 19.69
C PHE A 16 28.05 1.10 18.50
N LYS A 17 29.17 0.41 18.77
CA LYS A 17 30.10 -0.08 17.72
C LYS A 17 29.43 -0.97 16.66
N ARG A 18 28.41 -1.74 17.05
CA ARG A 18 27.61 -2.58 16.14
C ARG A 18 26.38 -1.85 15.64
N SER A 19 26.55 -0.71 14.97
CA SER A 19 25.45 0.07 14.42
C SER A 19 25.74 0.54 13.01
N ARG A 20 24.71 0.95 12.28
CA ARG A 20 24.79 1.51 10.93
C ARG A 20 23.86 2.71 10.82
N ILE A 21 24.39 3.82 10.26
CA ILE A 21 23.57 4.97 9.91
C ILE A 21 22.93 4.67 8.55
N ILE A 22 21.59 4.73 8.48
CA ILE A 22 20.80 4.43 7.29
C ILE A 22 19.98 5.66 6.91
N GLY A 23 19.74 5.82 5.60
CA GLY A 23 18.98 6.94 5.05
C GLY A 23 19.89 8.11 4.64
N ARG A 24 19.57 8.71 3.49
CA ARG A 24 20.26 9.90 2.97
C ARG A 24 19.65 11.19 3.50
N ARG A 25 18.33 11.30 3.41
CA ARG A 25 17.56 12.48 3.81
C ARG A 25 17.17 12.43 5.28
N PHE A 26 16.72 11.28 5.75
CA PHE A 26 16.32 11.03 7.13
C PHE A 26 17.21 9.94 7.70
N LYS A 27 18.25 10.36 8.44
CA LYS A 27 19.18 9.44 9.03
C LYS A 27 18.56 8.75 10.24
N LEU A 28 18.61 7.42 10.24
CA LEU A 28 18.25 6.53 11.34
C LEU A 28 19.47 5.69 11.71
N VAL A 29 19.53 5.21 12.92
CA VAL A 29 20.60 4.29 13.33
C VAL A 29 20.01 2.92 13.64
N HIS A 30 20.46 1.91 12.91
CA HIS A 30 20.16 0.53 13.23
C HIS A 30 21.24 -0.01 14.16
N ILE A 31 20.89 -0.32 15.40
CA ILE A 31 21.75 -0.99 16.38
C ILE A 31 21.57 -2.49 16.21
N MET A 32 22.63 -3.20 15.81
CA MET A 32 22.58 -4.61 15.44
C MET A 32 22.80 -5.52 16.63
N PHE A 33 21.87 -6.40 16.96
CA PHE A 33 21.99 -7.45 17.97
C PHE A 33 22.40 -8.79 17.37
N SER A 34 21.95 -9.07 16.15
CA SER A 34 22.34 -10.22 15.34
C SER A 34 22.26 -9.86 13.84
N ALA A 35 22.61 -10.80 12.96
CA ALA A 35 22.58 -10.58 11.51
C ALA A 35 21.18 -10.14 10.97
N ARG A 36 20.10 -10.47 11.68
CA ARG A 36 18.72 -10.18 11.26
C ARG A 36 17.89 -9.42 12.29
N LYS A 37 18.47 -9.10 13.47
CA LYS A 37 17.76 -8.37 14.53
C LYS A 37 18.47 -7.05 14.81
N PHE A 38 17.73 -5.96 14.67
CA PHE A 38 18.20 -4.61 14.99
C PHE A 38 17.11 -3.82 15.70
N ILE A 39 17.51 -2.78 16.41
CA ILE A 39 16.62 -1.75 16.93
C ILE A 39 16.87 -0.49 16.12
N GLU A 40 15.80 0.15 15.69
CA GLU A 40 15.84 1.43 15.01
C GLU A 40 15.82 2.56 16.02
N VAL A 41 16.79 3.47 15.90
CA VAL A 41 16.91 4.66 16.76
C VAL A 41 16.87 5.90 15.91
N ALA A 42 15.89 6.77 16.16
CA ALA A 42 15.69 8.04 15.49
C ALA A 42 16.09 9.20 16.42
N THR A 43 16.66 10.25 15.85
CA THR A 43 16.86 11.52 16.56
C THR A 43 15.60 12.36 16.47
N PHE A 44 15.22 13.06 17.56
CA PHE A 44 14.12 14.02 17.54
C PHE A 44 14.35 15.10 16.47
N ARG A 45 13.31 15.46 15.74
CA ARG A 45 13.37 16.41 14.63
C ARG A 45 12.52 17.63 14.90
N ALA A 46 13.00 18.79 14.49
CA ALA A 46 12.21 20.01 14.47
C ALA A 46 11.37 20.12 13.19
N GLY A 47 10.18 20.73 13.29
CA GLY A 47 9.24 20.89 12.18
C GLY A 47 9.59 21.95 11.15
N LYS A 48 10.61 22.80 11.38
CA LYS A 48 10.97 23.89 10.46
C LYS A 48 11.91 23.40 9.37
N VAL A 49 11.40 23.38 8.15
CA VAL A 49 12.19 23.26 6.92
C VAL A 49 12.68 24.66 6.57
N GLN A 50 14.00 24.91 6.55
CA GLN A 50 14.52 26.11 5.90
C GLN A 50 14.52 25.89 4.39
N THR A 51 13.70 26.65 3.69
CA THR A 51 13.78 26.82 2.26
C THR A 51 14.75 27.96 1.93
N SER A 52 15.60 27.78 0.91
CA SER A 52 16.33 28.91 0.30
C SER A 52 15.34 29.88 -0.32
N ASN A 53 15.80 31.12 -0.59
CA ASN A 53 15.00 32.12 -1.30
C ASN A 53 14.44 31.63 -2.65
N ASP A 54 15.01 30.58 -3.21
CA ASP A 54 14.58 29.92 -4.46
C ASP A 54 13.67 28.69 -4.25
N GLY A 55 13.12 28.50 -3.04
CA GLY A 55 12.20 27.38 -2.74
C GLY A 55 12.87 26.00 -2.61
N LEU A 56 14.19 25.92 -2.68
CA LEU A 56 14.94 24.66 -2.48
C LEU A 56 15.12 24.37 -0.99
N VAL A 57 14.66 23.19 -0.56
CA VAL A 57 14.89 22.67 0.80
C VAL A 57 16.38 22.41 1.01
N LEU A 58 17.06 23.31 1.73
CA LEU A 58 18.50 23.28 1.93
C LEU A 58 18.97 22.20 2.91
N ARG A 59 18.21 21.89 3.96
CA ARG A 59 18.47 20.79 4.91
C ARG A 59 17.19 20.39 5.65
N ASP A 60 16.87 19.10 5.67
CA ASP A 60 15.70 18.51 6.37
C ASP A 60 16.06 17.93 7.75
N ASN A 61 17.30 17.99 8.18
CA ASN A 61 17.80 17.38 9.41
C ASN A 61 18.03 18.44 10.50
N TYR A 62 16.97 19.18 10.85
CA TYR A 62 17.03 19.94 12.09
C TYR A 62 16.62 19.02 13.24
N TYR A 63 17.57 18.79 14.14
CA TYR A 63 17.28 18.10 15.38
C TYR A 63 16.53 19.05 16.31
N GLY A 64 15.51 18.52 16.97
CA GLY A 64 14.62 19.26 17.84
C GLY A 64 14.49 18.63 19.22
N THR A 65 13.57 19.15 19.97
CA THR A 65 13.12 18.59 21.23
C THR A 65 12.13 17.43 21.00
N LEU A 66 11.77 16.71 22.05
CA LEU A 66 10.71 15.72 22.00
C LEU A 66 9.38 16.37 21.57
N GLU A 67 9.09 17.53 22.09
CA GLU A 67 7.87 18.29 21.75
C GLU A 67 7.83 18.68 20.27
N ASP A 68 8.93 19.18 19.71
CA ASP A 68 9.03 19.48 18.27
C ASP A 68 8.74 18.23 17.42
N ASP A 69 9.25 17.07 17.86
CA ASP A 69 9.07 15.80 17.13
C ASP A 69 7.61 15.34 17.18
N VAL A 70 6.87 15.59 18.28
CA VAL A 70 5.44 15.31 18.38
C VAL A 70 4.64 16.18 17.40
N PHE A 71 4.83 17.49 17.41
CA PHE A 71 4.02 18.40 16.60
C PHE A 71 4.24 18.29 15.08
N ARG A 72 5.36 17.71 14.62
CA ARG A 72 5.56 17.41 13.20
C ARG A 72 4.92 16.11 12.73
N ARG A 73 4.46 15.23 13.64
CA ARG A 73 3.80 13.96 13.30
C ARG A 73 2.44 14.20 12.68
N ASP A 74 1.85 13.12 12.14
CA ASP A 74 0.58 13.20 11.40
C ASP A 74 -0.64 13.18 12.34
N PHE A 75 -0.78 12.15 13.17
CA PHE A 75 -1.99 11.94 13.99
C PHE A 75 -1.66 11.93 15.47
N THR A 76 -2.63 12.36 16.30
CA THR A 76 -2.50 12.42 17.76
C THR A 76 -2.12 11.07 18.35
N VAL A 77 -2.71 9.97 17.86
CA VAL A 77 -2.39 8.59 18.28
C VAL A 77 -0.95 8.17 17.95
N ASN A 78 -0.29 8.85 17.01
CA ASN A 78 1.11 8.62 16.67
C ASN A 78 2.07 9.60 17.39
N GLY A 79 1.52 10.55 18.16
CA GLY A 79 2.28 11.54 18.93
C GLY A 79 2.66 11.08 20.33
N LEU A 80 2.37 9.84 20.70
CA LEU A 80 2.64 9.29 22.02
C LEU A 80 4.08 8.79 22.15
N TYR A 81 4.70 9.06 23.29
CA TYR A 81 6.01 8.56 23.67
C TYR A 81 5.96 7.88 25.02
N TYR A 82 6.83 6.93 25.24
CA TYR A 82 6.97 6.26 26.55
C TYR A 82 8.35 6.56 27.15
N ASP A 83 8.36 7.20 28.32
CA ASP A 83 9.58 7.43 29.09
C ASP A 83 9.88 6.19 29.95
N ILE A 84 10.91 5.45 29.55
CA ILE A 84 11.33 4.21 30.24
C ILE A 84 11.78 4.49 31.68
N LYS A 85 12.41 5.66 31.96
CA LYS A 85 12.92 5.98 33.30
C LYS A 85 11.81 6.30 34.29
N LYS A 86 10.79 7.03 33.82
CA LYS A 86 9.65 7.42 34.65
C LYS A 86 8.50 6.41 34.60
N SER A 87 8.56 5.46 33.64
CA SER A 87 7.50 4.49 33.36
C SER A 87 6.15 5.15 33.05
N GLU A 88 6.17 6.28 32.34
CA GLU A 88 4.99 7.06 32.00
C GLU A 88 4.88 7.31 30.50
N VAL A 89 3.64 7.54 30.02
CA VAL A 89 3.37 7.97 28.65
C VAL A 89 3.40 9.50 28.61
N ILE A 90 4.15 10.05 27.67
CA ILE A 90 4.22 11.49 27.39
C ILE A 90 3.26 11.77 26.24
N ASP A 91 2.30 12.67 26.48
CA ASP A 91 1.27 13.06 25.54
C ASP A 91 1.12 14.59 25.51
N TYR A 92 1.53 15.23 24.42
CA TYR A 92 1.41 16.67 24.22
C TYR A 92 0.19 17.08 23.38
N VAL A 93 -0.53 16.10 22.80
CA VAL A 93 -1.55 16.37 21.77
C VAL A 93 -2.91 15.71 22.01
N GLY A 94 -3.08 15.08 23.19
CA GLY A 94 -4.31 14.38 23.55
C GLY A 94 -4.49 13.03 22.85
N GLY A 95 -3.40 12.42 22.44
CA GLY A 95 -3.40 11.14 21.71
C GLY A 95 -3.91 9.97 22.53
N LEU A 96 -3.73 9.97 23.87
CA LEU A 96 -4.27 8.94 24.75
C LEU A 96 -5.80 8.95 24.79
N ASP A 97 -6.41 10.14 24.83
CA ASP A 97 -7.86 10.27 24.85
C ASP A 97 -8.46 9.93 23.49
N ASP A 98 -7.83 10.36 22.41
CA ASP A 98 -8.24 9.99 21.04
C ASP A 98 -8.09 8.47 20.82
N LEU A 99 -7.05 7.84 21.35
CA LEU A 99 -6.87 6.38 21.28
C LEU A 99 -7.96 5.63 22.06
N LYS A 100 -8.31 6.08 23.27
CA LYS A 100 -9.42 5.51 24.06
C LYS A 100 -10.77 5.70 23.36
N ALA A 101 -10.95 6.86 22.71
CA ALA A 101 -12.16 7.17 21.94
C ALA A 101 -12.18 6.48 20.56
N LEU A 102 -11.16 5.71 20.19
CA LEU A 102 -10.96 5.11 18.88
C LEU A 102 -11.15 6.15 17.75
N LYS A 103 -10.44 7.27 17.86
CA LYS A 103 -10.53 8.42 16.95
C LYS A 103 -9.19 8.69 16.27
N ILE A 104 -9.21 8.89 14.95
CA ILE A 104 -8.07 9.40 14.19
C ILE A 104 -8.25 10.89 13.99
N LYS A 105 -7.36 11.66 14.62
CA LYS A 105 -7.33 13.11 14.56
C LYS A 105 -5.96 13.60 14.10
N MET A 106 -5.95 14.64 13.24
CA MET A 106 -4.72 15.27 12.76
C MET A 106 -4.08 16.15 13.85
N ILE A 107 -2.76 16.17 13.92
CA ILE A 107 -2.00 17.15 14.70
C ILE A 107 -1.87 18.41 13.84
N GLY A 108 -2.48 19.52 14.29
CA GLY A 108 -2.56 20.77 13.53
C GLY A 108 -3.73 20.83 12.55
N ASP A 109 -3.75 21.85 11.68
CA ASP A 109 -4.80 22.02 10.69
C ASP A 109 -4.70 20.97 9.57
N PRO A 110 -5.77 20.19 9.30
CA PRO A 110 -5.70 19.12 8.31
C PRO A 110 -5.36 19.58 6.90
N SER A 111 -5.85 20.75 6.45
CA SER A 111 -5.62 21.24 5.10
C SER A 111 -4.17 21.64 4.90
N GLU A 112 -3.60 22.41 5.84
CA GLU A 112 -2.18 22.77 5.83
C GLU A 112 -1.29 21.52 5.84
N ARG A 113 -1.64 20.55 6.67
CA ARG A 113 -0.90 19.28 6.80
C ARG A 113 -0.96 18.43 5.53
N PHE A 114 -2.04 18.52 4.76
CA PHE A 114 -2.16 17.83 3.46
C PHE A 114 -1.41 18.56 2.34
N GLU A 115 -1.29 19.88 2.41
CA GLU A 115 -0.43 20.63 1.49
C GLU A 115 1.05 20.26 1.68
N GLU A 116 1.49 20.10 2.95
CA GLU A 116 2.85 19.65 3.27
C GLU A 116 3.11 18.22 2.78
N ASP A 117 2.17 17.30 3.03
CA ASP A 117 2.30 15.88 2.67
C ASP A 117 0.93 15.22 2.43
N PRO A 118 0.46 15.17 1.17
CA PRO A 118 -0.81 14.55 0.80
C PRO A 118 -0.93 13.06 1.15
N VAL A 119 0.20 12.36 1.34
CA VAL A 119 0.20 10.93 1.75
C VAL A 119 -0.47 10.74 3.11
N ARG A 120 -0.55 11.77 3.95
CA ARG A 120 -1.27 11.71 5.23
C ARG A 120 -2.74 11.32 5.07
N MET A 121 -3.40 11.68 3.95
CA MET A 121 -4.77 11.24 3.67
C MET A 121 -4.90 9.72 3.58
N ILE A 122 -4.00 9.07 2.86
CA ILE A 122 -3.96 7.60 2.74
C ILE A 122 -3.60 6.95 4.09
N ARG A 123 -2.70 7.59 4.83
CA ARG A 123 -2.29 7.12 6.16
C ARG A 123 -3.43 7.19 7.17
N ALA A 124 -4.33 8.20 7.08
CA ALA A 124 -5.53 8.28 7.91
C ALA A 124 -6.42 7.03 7.73
N VAL A 125 -6.67 6.64 6.48
CA VAL A 125 -7.44 5.41 6.18
C VAL A 125 -6.75 4.16 6.73
N ARG A 126 -5.43 4.07 6.58
CA ARG A 126 -4.66 2.93 7.09
C ARG A 126 -4.72 2.82 8.61
N PHE A 127 -4.54 3.94 9.32
CA PHE A 127 -4.60 3.94 10.79
C PHE A 127 -6.02 3.70 11.30
N ARG A 128 -7.03 4.27 10.62
CA ARG A 128 -8.44 3.97 10.89
C ARG A 128 -8.67 2.46 10.88
N ALA A 129 -8.27 1.77 9.82
CA ALA A 129 -8.46 0.33 9.71
C ALA A 129 -7.62 -0.46 10.73
N LYS A 130 -6.34 -0.06 10.95
CA LYS A 130 -5.45 -0.74 11.90
C LYS A 130 -5.94 -0.69 13.35
N LEU A 131 -6.55 0.44 13.74
CA LEU A 131 -7.01 0.67 15.12
C LEU A 131 -8.51 0.40 15.30
N ASN A 132 -9.20 0.01 14.24
CA ASN A 132 -10.67 -0.07 14.18
C ASN A 132 -11.32 1.21 14.72
N ALA A 133 -10.79 2.35 14.32
CA ALA A 133 -11.15 3.67 14.81
C ALA A 133 -12.04 4.42 13.81
N ASN A 134 -12.58 5.58 14.21
CA ASN A 134 -13.29 6.50 13.34
C ASN A 134 -12.39 7.68 12.97
N ILE A 135 -12.49 8.17 11.74
CA ILE A 135 -11.85 9.40 11.34
C ILE A 135 -12.71 10.58 11.82
N GLU A 136 -12.09 11.59 12.43
CA GLU A 136 -12.78 12.81 12.85
C GLU A 136 -13.47 13.52 11.67
N SER A 137 -14.67 14.10 11.89
CA SER A 137 -15.47 14.70 10.80
C SER A 137 -14.74 15.80 10.06
N GLN A 138 -14.04 16.69 10.78
CA GLN A 138 -13.23 17.74 10.19
C GLN A 138 -12.11 17.18 9.29
N LEU A 139 -11.51 16.07 9.72
CA LEU A 139 -10.48 15.37 8.93
C LEU A 139 -11.07 14.71 7.68
N ILE A 140 -12.29 14.15 7.75
CA ILE A 140 -13.03 13.61 6.60
C ILE A 140 -13.28 14.71 5.56
N GLU A 141 -13.83 15.84 5.97
CA GLU A 141 -14.12 16.98 5.09
C GLU A 141 -12.84 17.50 4.41
N ALA A 142 -11.76 17.64 5.18
CA ALA A 142 -10.47 18.06 4.64
C ALA A 142 -9.90 17.05 3.64
N ILE A 143 -10.03 15.73 3.87
CA ILE A 143 -9.61 14.68 2.93
C ILE A 143 -10.38 14.81 1.62
N GLN A 144 -11.71 14.92 1.68
CA GLN A 144 -12.56 15.01 0.49
C GLN A 144 -12.24 16.27 -0.33
N THR A 145 -12.03 17.39 0.33
CA THR A 145 -11.69 18.68 -0.31
C THR A 145 -10.30 18.66 -0.95
N ASN A 146 -9.34 17.96 -0.33
CA ASN A 146 -7.93 18.00 -0.75
C ASN A 146 -7.48 16.72 -1.51
N SER A 147 -8.37 15.78 -1.79
CA SER A 147 -8.03 14.47 -2.40
C SER A 147 -7.18 14.57 -3.68
N GLN A 148 -7.38 15.62 -4.49
CA GLN A 148 -6.63 15.89 -5.72
C GLN A 148 -5.13 16.12 -5.50
N LEU A 149 -4.71 16.50 -4.29
CA LEU A 149 -3.29 16.70 -3.97
C LEU A 149 -2.49 15.38 -4.08
N LEU A 150 -3.15 14.21 -3.97
CA LEU A 150 -2.49 12.91 -4.19
C LEU A 150 -1.86 12.80 -5.59
N ALA A 151 -2.44 13.46 -6.59
CA ALA A 151 -1.88 13.46 -7.95
C ALA A 151 -0.50 14.14 -8.05
N LYS A 152 -0.11 14.95 -7.05
CA LYS A 152 1.21 15.60 -6.98
C LYS A 152 2.30 14.69 -6.41
N ILE A 153 1.93 13.55 -5.81
CA ILE A 153 2.88 12.65 -5.17
C ILE A 153 3.57 11.76 -6.22
N PRO A 154 4.89 11.59 -6.14
CA PRO A 154 5.61 10.69 -7.05
C PRO A 154 5.02 9.26 -7.02
N PRO A 155 4.74 8.64 -8.19
CA PRO A 155 4.13 7.31 -8.28
C PRO A 155 4.88 6.21 -7.50
N ALA A 156 6.19 6.35 -7.36
CA ALA A 156 7.02 5.43 -6.58
C ALA A 156 6.67 5.47 -5.09
N ARG A 157 6.45 6.66 -4.54
CA ARG A 157 6.05 6.83 -3.15
C ARG A 157 4.63 6.31 -2.89
N LEU A 158 3.71 6.55 -3.83
CA LEU A 158 2.36 6.00 -3.74
C LEU A 158 2.36 4.46 -3.79
N TYR A 159 3.25 3.85 -4.58
CA TYR A 159 3.39 2.39 -4.60
C TYR A 159 3.72 1.82 -3.21
N GLU A 160 4.67 2.42 -2.49
CA GLU A 160 5.05 1.98 -1.14
C GLU A 160 3.86 2.05 -0.16
N GLU A 161 3.06 3.11 -0.24
CA GLU A 161 1.88 3.24 0.62
C GLU A 161 0.75 2.29 0.20
N VAL A 162 0.51 2.08 -1.09
CA VAL A 162 -0.47 1.10 -1.61
C VAL A 162 -0.16 -0.31 -1.10
N ILE A 163 1.12 -0.70 -1.08
CA ILE A 163 1.51 -2.00 -0.52
C ILE A 163 1.13 -2.08 0.97
N LYS A 164 1.40 -1.03 1.76
CA LYS A 164 1.05 -1.00 3.19
C LYS A 164 -0.46 -0.99 3.44
N LEU A 165 -1.26 -0.42 2.53
CA LEU A 165 -2.72 -0.41 2.61
C LEU A 165 -3.29 -1.82 2.43
N PHE A 166 -2.90 -2.50 1.35
CA PHE A 166 -3.56 -3.73 0.91
C PHE A 166 -2.88 -5.03 1.34
N HIS A 167 -1.65 -4.97 1.92
CA HIS A 167 -1.09 -6.09 2.68
C HIS A 167 -1.51 -6.00 4.16
N ASN A 168 -2.82 -5.95 4.37
CA ASN A 168 -3.46 -5.75 5.66
C ASN A 168 -4.68 -6.67 5.77
N GLU A 169 -4.97 -7.16 6.98
CA GLU A 169 -6.15 -7.99 7.26
C GLU A 169 -7.49 -7.27 7.07
N ASN A 170 -7.47 -5.93 6.98
CA ASN A 170 -8.64 -5.07 6.77
C ASN A 170 -8.65 -4.49 5.34
N SER A 171 -8.08 -5.19 4.36
CA SER A 171 -7.88 -4.67 3.00
C SER A 171 -9.18 -4.29 2.28
N ILE A 172 -10.29 -5.00 2.54
CA ILE A 172 -11.60 -4.68 1.97
C ILE A 172 -12.18 -3.38 2.55
N GLU A 173 -12.11 -3.21 3.86
CA GLU A 173 -12.58 -1.99 4.53
C GLU A 173 -11.76 -0.77 4.09
N ILE A 174 -10.45 -0.94 3.91
CA ILE A 174 -9.56 0.09 3.38
C ILE A 174 -9.98 0.48 1.97
N PHE A 175 -10.31 -0.47 1.11
CA PHE A 175 -10.72 -0.21 -0.27
C PHE A 175 -12.01 0.63 -0.32
N HIS A 176 -13.04 0.22 0.41
CA HIS A 176 -14.31 0.96 0.46
C HIS A 176 -14.14 2.35 1.10
N GLU A 177 -13.32 2.48 2.13
CA GLU A 177 -13.06 3.78 2.75
C GLU A 177 -12.28 4.73 1.82
N LEU A 178 -11.31 4.21 1.06
CA LEU A 178 -10.62 5.01 0.03
C LEU A 178 -11.58 5.48 -1.07
N ASP A 179 -12.55 4.63 -1.46
CA ASP A 179 -13.55 5.00 -2.46
C ASP A 179 -14.53 6.05 -1.91
N ARG A 180 -15.07 5.82 -0.71
CA ARG A 180 -15.97 6.76 0.00
C ARG A 180 -15.37 8.16 0.17
N LEU A 181 -14.06 8.22 0.45
CA LEU A 181 -13.33 9.49 0.62
C LEU A 181 -12.82 10.08 -0.70
N GLY A 182 -13.09 9.44 -1.84
CA GLY A 182 -12.66 9.91 -3.16
C GLY A 182 -11.15 9.78 -3.43
N LEU A 183 -10.41 9.01 -2.60
CA LEU A 183 -8.98 8.79 -2.73
C LEU A 183 -8.64 7.69 -3.75
N LEU A 184 -9.52 6.68 -3.90
CA LEU A 184 -9.30 5.53 -4.76
C LEU A 184 -9.04 5.94 -6.22
N ARG A 185 -9.78 6.91 -6.75
CA ARG A 185 -9.63 7.42 -8.13
C ARG A 185 -8.24 7.98 -8.44
N HIS A 186 -7.51 8.47 -7.41
CA HIS A 186 -6.16 9.01 -7.57
C HIS A 186 -5.09 7.92 -7.50
N LEU A 187 -5.40 6.75 -6.92
CA LEU A 187 -4.53 5.59 -6.87
C LEU A 187 -4.79 4.60 -8.01
N PHE A 188 -6.06 4.36 -8.30
CA PHE A 188 -6.53 3.37 -9.27
C PHE A 188 -7.72 3.91 -10.08
N SER A 189 -7.48 4.88 -10.97
CA SER A 189 -8.55 5.51 -11.78
C SER A 189 -9.27 4.54 -12.72
N GLN A 190 -8.70 3.38 -12.98
CA GLN A 190 -9.25 2.35 -13.85
C GLN A 190 -10.01 1.26 -13.08
N THR A 191 -10.00 1.31 -11.75
CA THR A 191 -10.67 0.35 -10.87
C THR A 191 -12.01 0.90 -10.42
N LYS A 192 -13.02 0.03 -10.40
CA LYS A 192 -14.33 0.28 -9.79
C LYS A 192 -14.65 -0.88 -8.87
N GLU A 193 -15.41 -0.58 -7.84
CA GLU A 193 -16.02 -1.59 -6.99
C GLU A 193 -16.80 -2.60 -7.83
N ASN A 194 -16.59 -3.87 -7.55
CA ASN A 194 -17.31 -4.97 -8.16
C ASN A 194 -17.11 -6.26 -7.36
N PRO A 195 -18.01 -7.26 -7.48
CA PRO A 195 -17.95 -8.48 -6.67
C PRO A 195 -16.62 -9.24 -6.75
N PHE A 196 -15.88 -9.13 -7.84
CA PHE A 196 -14.58 -9.79 -7.97
C PHE A 196 -13.48 -9.11 -7.14
N VAL A 197 -13.48 -7.77 -7.10
CA VAL A 197 -12.57 -7.01 -6.23
C VAL A 197 -12.85 -7.35 -4.78
N ASP A 198 -14.13 -7.31 -4.36
CA ASP A 198 -14.54 -7.57 -2.99
C ASP A 198 -14.17 -9.00 -2.54
N SER A 199 -14.53 -10.01 -3.32
CA SER A 199 -14.18 -11.41 -3.03
C SER A 199 -12.67 -11.61 -2.92
N SER A 200 -11.90 -10.93 -3.79
CA SER A 200 -10.44 -11.02 -3.78
C SER A 200 -9.82 -10.33 -2.56
N LEU A 201 -10.39 -9.21 -2.10
CA LEU A 201 -9.93 -8.52 -0.90
C LEU A 201 -10.30 -9.27 0.37
N ILE A 202 -11.49 -9.89 0.44
CA ILE A 202 -11.90 -10.79 1.53
C ILE A 202 -10.91 -11.96 1.62
N ASN A 203 -10.63 -12.65 0.51
CA ASN A 203 -9.67 -13.74 0.46
C ASN A 203 -8.26 -13.28 0.87
N THR A 204 -7.84 -12.08 0.46
CA THR A 204 -6.57 -11.47 0.88
C THR A 204 -6.52 -11.27 2.38
N SER A 205 -7.57 -10.70 2.98
CA SER A 205 -7.68 -10.47 4.42
C SER A 205 -7.58 -11.77 5.21
N GLU A 206 -8.32 -12.81 4.79
CA GLU A 206 -8.28 -14.13 5.41
C GLU A 206 -6.90 -14.79 5.32
N ARG A 207 -6.26 -14.71 4.15
CA ARG A 207 -4.90 -15.25 3.97
C ARG A 207 -3.90 -14.58 4.89
N ILE A 208 -3.96 -13.26 5.04
CA ILE A 208 -3.06 -12.50 5.93
C ILE A 208 -3.33 -12.86 7.40
N LYS A 209 -4.59 -12.94 7.82
CA LYS A 209 -4.97 -13.40 9.18
C LYS A 209 -4.40 -14.78 9.50
N ASN A 210 -4.37 -15.67 8.51
CA ASN A 210 -3.83 -17.03 8.64
C ASN A 210 -2.30 -17.09 8.44
N GLY A 211 -1.59 -15.97 8.42
CA GLY A 211 -0.13 -15.89 8.25
C GLY A 211 0.38 -16.22 6.85
N ASN A 212 -0.51 -16.30 5.85
CA ASN A 212 -0.14 -16.57 4.47
C ASN A 212 0.23 -15.28 3.73
N SER A 213 1.23 -15.36 2.87
CA SER A 213 1.62 -14.22 2.04
C SER A 213 0.67 -14.00 0.87
N VAL A 214 0.42 -12.72 0.56
CA VAL A 214 -0.24 -12.29 -0.67
C VAL A 214 0.75 -11.45 -1.48
N THR A 215 0.83 -11.70 -2.78
CA THR A 215 1.76 -10.94 -3.62
C THR A 215 1.11 -9.66 -4.14
N PRO A 216 1.83 -8.53 -4.22
CA PRO A 216 1.32 -7.31 -4.86
C PRO A 216 0.79 -7.55 -6.27
N ALA A 217 1.40 -8.48 -7.01
CA ALA A 217 0.97 -8.81 -8.37
C ALA A 217 -0.46 -9.32 -8.45
N PHE A 218 -0.90 -10.10 -7.47
CA PHE A 218 -2.27 -10.57 -7.42
C PHE A 218 -3.26 -9.42 -7.23
N LEU A 219 -3.02 -8.53 -6.28
CA LEU A 219 -3.88 -7.37 -6.01
C LEU A 219 -3.97 -6.43 -7.22
N PHE A 220 -2.84 -6.08 -7.83
CA PHE A 220 -2.85 -5.23 -9.02
C PHE A 220 -3.55 -5.92 -10.22
N ALA A 221 -3.39 -7.23 -10.38
CA ALA A 221 -4.10 -7.97 -11.42
C ALA A 221 -5.62 -7.92 -11.19
N VAL A 222 -6.07 -8.05 -9.94
CA VAL A 222 -7.50 -7.95 -9.57
C VAL A 222 -8.04 -6.56 -9.84
N PHE A 223 -7.40 -5.52 -9.32
CA PHE A 223 -7.86 -4.14 -9.46
C PHE A 223 -7.98 -3.70 -10.92
N LEU A 224 -7.07 -4.15 -11.77
CA LEU A 224 -7.02 -3.72 -13.17
C LEU A 224 -7.73 -4.70 -14.13
N TRP A 225 -8.31 -5.80 -13.64
CA TRP A 225 -8.95 -6.81 -14.49
C TRP A 225 -10.06 -6.24 -15.37
N SER A 226 -10.99 -5.49 -14.79
CA SER A 226 -12.09 -4.89 -15.55
C SER A 226 -11.58 -3.97 -16.65
N ALA A 227 -10.54 -3.19 -16.36
CA ALA A 227 -9.92 -2.28 -17.33
C ALA A 227 -9.24 -3.02 -18.49
N VAL A 228 -8.45 -4.07 -18.17
CA VAL A 228 -7.78 -4.86 -19.23
C VAL A 228 -8.78 -5.63 -20.08
N ASN A 229 -9.83 -6.16 -19.50
CA ASN A 229 -10.88 -6.88 -20.22
C ASN A 229 -11.67 -5.94 -21.15
N LYS A 230 -12.03 -4.75 -20.65
CA LYS A 230 -12.64 -3.70 -21.46
C LYS A 230 -11.73 -3.30 -22.64
N ARG A 231 -10.44 -3.06 -22.36
CA ARG A 231 -9.47 -2.67 -23.40
C ARG A 231 -9.27 -3.77 -24.42
N PHE A 232 -9.16 -5.03 -24.01
CA PHE A 232 -9.07 -6.21 -24.87
C PHE A 232 -10.23 -6.28 -25.88
N ASN A 233 -11.46 -5.98 -25.43
CA ASN A 233 -12.64 -5.98 -26.30
C ASN A 233 -12.71 -4.78 -27.27
N GLN A 234 -12.00 -3.69 -26.97
CA GLN A 234 -11.94 -2.48 -27.80
C GLN A 234 -10.88 -2.53 -28.91
N ILE A 235 -9.85 -3.37 -28.74
CA ILE A 235 -8.78 -3.46 -29.76
C ILE A 235 -9.28 -4.19 -30.98
N SER A 236 -8.92 -3.69 -32.17
CA SER A 236 -9.25 -4.34 -33.43
C SER A 236 -8.67 -5.76 -33.48
N LYS A 237 -9.51 -6.75 -33.77
CA LYS A 237 -9.15 -8.17 -33.85
C LYS A 237 -8.49 -8.54 -35.20
N LYS A 238 -8.43 -7.60 -36.15
CA LYS A 238 -7.91 -7.86 -37.51
C LYS A 238 -6.44 -8.29 -37.43
N ASN A 239 -6.15 -9.48 -37.95
CA ASN A 239 -4.81 -10.07 -38.03
C ASN A 239 -4.02 -10.22 -36.71
N LYS A 240 -4.71 -10.33 -35.57
CA LYS A 240 -4.06 -10.53 -34.25
C LYS A 240 -4.58 -11.77 -33.56
N SER A 241 -3.67 -12.52 -32.95
CA SER A 241 -4.03 -13.61 -32.05
C SER A 241 -4.60 -13.08 -30.73
N ARG A 242 -5.34 -13.90 -30.00
CA ARG A 242 -5.90 -13.52 -28.69
C ARG A 242 -4.80 -13.17 -27.67
N ILE A 243 -3.64 -13.81 -27.76
CA ILE A 243 -2.47 -13.52 -26.91
C ILE A 243 -1.93 -12.12 -27.21
N GLU A 244 -1.75 -11.77 -28.47
CA GLU A 244 -1.28 -10.43 -28.89
C GLU A 244 -2.25 -9.33 -28.46
N LEU A 245 -3.57 -9.58 -28.56
CA LEU A 245 -4.59 -8.64 -28.10
C LEU A 245 -4.52 -8.43 -26.59
N MET A 246 -4.34 -9.52 -25.82
CA MET A 246 -4.22 -9.43 -24.36
C MET A 246 -2.92 -8.74 -23.95
N LEU A 247 -1.81 -8.99 -24.62
CA LEU A 247 -0.55 -8.29 -24.38
C LEU A 247 -0.69 -6.80 -24.61
N GLN A 248 -1.28 -6.40 -25.75
CA GLN A 248 -1.49 -4.99 -26.07
C GLN A 248 -2.43 -4.32 -25.05
N ALA A 249 -3.55 -4.96 -24.70
CA ALA A 249 -4.46 -4.44 -23.69
C ALA A 249 -3.78 -4.26 -22.33
N SER A 250 -2.94 -5.25 -21.95
CA SER A 250 -2.16 -5.22 -20.71
C SER A 250 -1.16 -4.06 -20.70
N GLU A 251 -0.48 -3.81 -21.79
CA GLU A 251 0.49 -2.71 -21.90
C GLU A 251 -0.18 -1.35 -21.77
N ASP A 252 -1.31 -1.16 -22.46
CA ASP A 252 -2.07 0.09 -22.41
C ASP A 252 -2.55 0.39 -20.97
N VAL A 253 -3.11 -0.62 -20.30
CA VAL A 253 -3.63 -0.47 -18.91
C VAL A 253 -2.52 -0.25 -17.91
N ILE A 254 -1.43 -1.03 -17.98
CA ILE A 254 -0.27 -0.90 -17.09
C ILE A 254 0.41 0.44 -17.28
N LYS A 255 0.57 0.90 -18.53
CA LYS A 255 1.16 2.22 -18.83
C LYS A 255 0.38 3.34 -18.14
N LYS A 256 -0.95 3.31 -18.21
CA LYS A 256 -1.81 4.29 -17.57
C LYS A 256 -1.74 4.19 -16.03
N GLN A 257 -1.76 2.98 -15.47
CA GLN A 257 -1.66 2.77 -14.02
C GLN A 257 -0.32 3.25 -13.45
N THR A 258 0.78 3.01 -14.16
CA THR A 258 2.13 3.39 -13.73
C THR A 258 2.30 4.92 -13.59
N GLN A 259 1.47 5.71 -14.25
CA GLN A 259 1.46 7.18 -14.09
C GLN A 259 0.87 7.61 -12.74
N GLN A 260 -0.01 6.81 -12.14
CA GLN A 260 -0.62 7.09 -10.84
C GLN A 260 0.17 6.41 -9.71
N VAL A 261 0.29 5.10 -9.78
CA VAL A 261 1.04 4.28 -8.84
C VAL A 261 2.06 3.46 -9.61
N MET A 262 3.32 3.62 -9.31
CA MET A 262 4.40 2.94 -10.02
C MET A 262 4.20 1.42 -10.00
N MET A 263 4.38 0.81 -11.17
CA MET A 263 4.46 -0.64 -11.31
C MET A 263 5.87 -1.03 -11.74
N PRO A 264 6.74 -1.48 -10.81
CA PRO A 264 8.07 -1.97 -11.16
C PRO A 264 8.01 -3.07 -12.23
N ARG A 265 9.06 -3.23 -13.04
CA ARG A 265 9.07 -4.21 -14.15
C ARG A 265 8.71 -5.63 -13.72
N TRP A 266 9.22 -6.07 -12.56
CA TRP A 266 8.92 -7.39 -12.02
C TRP A 266 7.42 -7.55 -11.69
N LEU A 267 6.77 -6.48 -11.18
CA LEU A 267 5.35 -6.46 -10.85
C LEU A 267 4.51 -6.50 -12.12
N SER A 268 4.79 -5.62 -13.07
CA SER A 268 4.10 -5.55 -14.37
C SER A 268 4.18 -6.88 -15.13
N SER A 269 5.35 -7.53 -15.13
CA SER A 269 5.52 -8.85 -15.74
C SER A 269 4.64 -9.90 -15.10
N ARG A 270 4.62 -9.98 -13.75
CA ARG A 270 3.78 -10.95 -13.03
C ARG A 270 2.29 -10.72 -13.22
N VAL A 271 1.86 -9.46 -13.27
CA VAL A 271 0.46 -9.11 -13.58
C VAL A 271 0.08 -9.59 -14.99
N LYS A 272 0.91 -9.33 -15.99
CA LYS A 272 0.71 -9.83 -17.35
C LYS A 272 0.63 -11.36 -17.39
N ASP A 273 1.52 -12.05 -16.67
CA ASP A 273 1.52 -13.53 -16.60
C ASP A 273 0.19 -14.07 -16.05
N ILE A 274 -0.37 -13.44 -15.00
CA ILE A 274 -1.67 -13.82 -14.45
C ILE A 274 -2.77 -13.70 -15.49
N TRP A 275 -2.85 -12.56 -16.21
CA TRP A 275 -3.89 -12.32 -17.22
C TRP A 275 -3.75 -13.20 -18.45
N LEU A 276 -2.54 -13.41 -18.97
CA LEU A 276 -2.28 -14.32 -20.10
C LEU A 276 -2.62 -15.77 -19.77
N MET A 277 -2.32 -16.18 -18.54
CA MET A 277 -2.62 -17.54 -18.13
C MET A 277 -4.12 -17.80 -17.97
N GLN A 278 -4.97 -16.76 -17.76
CA GLN A 278 -6.42 -16.94 -17.75
C GLN A 278 -6.91 -17.62 -19.04
N TYR A 279 -6.43 -17.13 -20.20
CA TYR A 279 -6.79 -17.75 -21.47
C TYR A 279 -6.37 -19.24 -21.57
N GLN A 280 -5.19 -19.58 -21.04
CA GLN A 280 -4.71 -20.96 -21.06
C GLN A 280 -5.51 -21.85 -20.11
N LEU A 281 -5.92 -21.33 -18.94
CA LEU A 281 -6.74 -22.03 -17.97
C LEU A 281 -8.18 -22.21 -18.46
N GLU A 282 -8.72 -21.23 -19.20
CA GLU A 282 -10.06 -21.29 -19.78
C GLU A 282 -10.14 -22.26 -20.97
N ASN A 283 -9.04 -22.42 -21.74
CA ASN A 283 -8.98 -23.22 -22.96
C ASN A 283 -7.93 -24.36 -22.83
N TYR A 284 -7.98 -25.06 -21.74
CA TYR A 284 -7.04 -26.14 -21.43
C TYR A 284 -7.24 -27.39 -22.30
N SER A 285 -6.18 -28.17 -22.44
CA SER A 285 -6.25 -29.52 -22.96
C SER A 285 -5.64 -30.47 -21.91
N PRO A 286 -6.24 -31.63 -21.64
CA PRO A 286 -5.72 -32.58 -20.64
C PRO A 286 -4.24 -32.91 -20.81
N LYS A 287 -3.78 -33.02 -22.06
CA LYS A 287 -2.37 -33.30 -22.39
C LYS A 287 -1.41 -32.19 -21.93
N LYS A 288 -1.85 -30.92 -21.94
CA LYS A 288 -1.02 -29.77 -21.54
C LYS A 288 -1.20 -29.34 -20.10
N SER A 289 -2.21 -29.86 -19.40
CA SER A 289 -2.54 -29.46 -18.02
C SER A 289 -1.40 -29.70 -17.03
N LYS A 290 -0.71 -30.85 -17.11
CA LYS A 290 0.44 -31.17 -16.25
C LYS A 290 1.60 -30.17 -16.42
N ALA A 291 1.82 -29.65 -17.62
CA ALA A 291 2.85 -28.65 -17.88
C ALA A 291 2.46 -27.27 -17.29
N LEU A 292 1.17 -26.91 -17.35
CA LEU A 292 0.67 -25.66 -16.78
C LEU A 292 0.79 -25.66 -15.24
N ILE A 293 0.46 -26.76 -14.57
CA ILE A 293 0.58 -26.88 -13.10
C ILE A 293 2.02 -26.69 -12.62
N ARG A 294 3.00 -27.14 -13.42
CA ARG A 294 4.44 -26.98 -13.09
C ARG A 294 4.94 -25.54 -13.28
N ASN A 295 4.15 -24.65 -13.90
CA ASN A 295 4.53 -23.27 -14.09
C ASN A 295 4.55 -22.55 -12.73
N PRO A 296 5.64 -21.85 -12.34
CA PRO A 296 5.72 -21.11 -11.08
C PRO A 296 4.62 -20.05 -10.90
N ARG A 297 3.98 -19.60 -11.99
CA ARG A 297 2.89 -18.62 -11.96
C ARG A 297 1.51 -19.26 -11.85
N PHE A 298 1.41 -20.57 -11.98
CA PHE A 298 0.14 -21.28 -12.02
C PHE A 298 -0.72 -21.00 -10.80
N ARG A 299 -0.15 -21.07 -9.60
CA ARG A 299 -0.92 -20.91 -8.36
C ARG A 299 -1.67 -19.57 -8.30
N MET A 300 -0.99 -18.46 -8.62
CA MET A 300 -1.62 -17.14 -8.62
C MET A 300 -2.72 -17.01 -9.69
N ALA A 301 -2.47 -17.54 -10.89
CA ALA A 301 -3.45 -17.51 -11.98
C ALA A 301 -4.65 -18.42 -11.71
N TYR A 302 -4.45 -19.56 -11.05
CA TYR A 302 -5.51 -20.45 -10.60
C TYR A 302 -6.38 -19.81 -9.51
N ASP A 303 -5.78 -19.23 -8.46
CA ASP A 303 -6.53 -18.52 -7.41
C ASP A 303 -7.36 -17.38 -8.01
N PHE A 304 -6.80 -16.67 -9.00
CA PHE A 304 -7.49 -15.62 -9.75
C PHE A 304 -8.69 -16.18 -10.55
N LEU A 305 -8.54 -17.32 -11.23
CA LEU A 305 -9.62 -17.98 -11.96
C LEU A 305 -10.74 -18.44 -11.02
N VAL A 306 -10.40 -19.02 -9.87
CA VAL A 306 -11.38 -19.49 -8.87
C VAL A 306 -12.25 -18.32 -8.41
N LEU A 307 -11.63 -17.23 -7.94
CA LEU A 307 -12.35 -16.05 -7.47
C LEU A 307 -13.21 -15.39 -8.56
N ARG A 308 -12.73 -15.35 -9.81
CA ARG A 308 -13.55 -14.91 -10.95
C ARG A 308 -14.78 -15.80 -11.16
N SER A 309 -14.60 -17.11 -11.13
CA SER A 309 -15.68 -18.07 -11.36
C SER A 309 -16.76 -18.03 -10.28
N GLU A 310 -16.40 -17.63 -9.07
CA GLU A 310 -17.32 -17.50 -7.94
C GLU A 310 -18.07 -16.17 -7.92
N SER A 311 -17.44 -15.11 -8.46
CA SER A 311 -17.96 -13.75 -8.32
C SER A 311 -18.61 -13.16 -9.60
N ILE A 312 -17.92 -13.21 -10.74
CA ILE A 312 -18.36 -12.51 -11.97
C ILE A 312 -18.52 -13.42 -13.19
N ASP A 313 -17.78 -14.50 -13.31
CA ASP A 313 -17.73 -15.36 -14.50
C ASP A 313 -18.19 -16.81 -14.17
N LYS A 314 -19.45 -16.96 -13.77
CA LYS A 314 -20.03 -18.25 -13.29
C LYS A 314 -19.87 -19.40 -14.29
N ASP A 315 -19.80 -19.11 -15.58
CA ASP A 315 -19.56 -20.10 -16.64
C ASP A 315 -18.18 -20.78 -16.54
N LEU A 316 -17.26 -20.18 -15.80
CA LEU A 316 -15.92 -20.72 -15.57
C LEU A 316 -15.86 -21.74 -14.39
N LYS A 317 -16.97 -21.97 -13.68
CA LYS A 317 -16.99 -22.82 -12.48
C LYS A 317 -16.50 -24.24 -12.76
N ALA A 318 -17.00 -24.88 -13.81
CA ALA A 318 -16.56 -26.22 -14.19
C ALA A 318 -15.05 -26.29 -14.54
N LYS A 319 -14.49 -25.18 -15.10
CA LYS A 319 -13.06 -25.09 -15.39
C LYS A 319 -12.24 -24.91 -14.12
N ALA A 320 -12.69 -24.09 -13.19
CA ALA A 320 -12.06 -23.93 -11.88
C ALA A 320 -12.05 -25.25 -11.10
N GLU A 321 -13.17 -25.99 -11.09
CA GLU A 321 -13.28 -27.32 -10.48
C GLU A 321 -12.33 -28.33 -11.13
N TYR A 322 -12.20 -28.36 -12.45
CA TYR A 322 -11.22 -29.19 -13.15
C TYR A 322 -9.80 -28.93 -12.64
N TRP A 323 -9.38 -27.64 -12.56
CA TRP A 323 -8.05 -27.29 -12.09
C TRP A 323 -7.86 -27.60 -10.59
N THR A 324 -8.91 -27.53 -9.79
CA THR A 324 -8.88 -27.96 -8.38
C THR A 324 -8.62 -29.46 -8.25
N ASN A 325 -9.32 -30.27 -9.06
CA ASN A 325 -9.23 -31.71 -8.98
C ASN A 325 -7.89 -32.28 -9.48
N ILE A 326 -7.31 -31.66 -10.50
CA ILE A 326 -6.03 -32.12 -11.08
C ILE A 326 -4.81 -31.81 -10.20
N GLN A 327 -4.96 -30.94 -9.18
CA GLN A 327 -3.92 -30.61 -8.20
C GLN A 327 -3.90 -31.56 -7.01
N LYS A 328 -4.98 -32.35 -6.82
CA LYS A 328 -5.07 -33.42 -5.81
C LYS A 328 -4.35 -34.67 -6.33
#